data_892e5806ba0b0878d531ce1c2c7ab988
#
_entry.id   892e5806ba0b0878d531ce1c2c7ab988
#
_cell.length_a   1.000
_cell.length_b   1.000
_cell.length_c   1.000
_cell.angle_alpha   90.00
_cell.angle_beta   90.00
_cell.angle_gamma   90.00
#
_symmetry.space_group_name_H-M   'P 1'
#
loop_
_entity.id
_entity.type
_entity.pdbx_description
1 polymer ?
#
loop_
_entity_poly.entity_id
_entity_poly.type
_entity_poly.pdbx_seq_one_letter_code
_entity_poly.pdbx_strand_id
1 'polypeptide(L)'
;WIYLVFFFALLDIALILRKRVWKKPAFTWHTATFGIILLLSAGLTVCGGIHARHVTVNTQNVTIHKSVDGMKEMKIVLVSDWHLGYSIGVRDMKRMVKKINEQNPDLVLVAGDIYDNEYEATHKPEEVAKVLKGIHSRYGTYGVYGNHDVSEKLVGGFTTQTDTNPTRDPRIDRMMAKAGITMLQDQVISVDGKIELVGRLDGEKTGYRNNRRESLQKLMQTVDKNKPVLVLNHEPEHLKDYKDAGVDLLMAGHTHAGQFFPLTIMRSFVWENYWGIERLGKATGAVTSGVGVYGPPLRLLSNSEVMVLNVRFADGR
;
A
#
# COMPACT_ATOMS: atom_id res chain seq x y z
N TRP A 1 8.35 20.15 -9.69
CA TRP A 1 7.46 21.32 -9.54
C TRP A 1 6.78 21.39 -8.16
N ILE A 2 6.43 20.26 -7.51
CA ILE A 2 5.74 20.22 -6.20
C ILE A 2 6.48 21.06 -5.16
N TYR A 3 7.80 20.82 -4.99
CA TYR A 3 8.59 21.57 -4.02
C TYR A 3 8.81 23.02 -4.41
N LEU A 4 8.84 23.35 -5.70
CA LEU A 4 8.86 24.74 -6.14
C LEU A 4 7.60 25.47 -5.67
N VAL A 5 6.43 24.94 -5.98
CA VAL A 5 5.15 25.52 -5.54
C VAL A 5 5.09 25.62 -4.01
N PHE A 6 5.50 24.58 -3.30
CA PHE A 6 5.52 24.56 -1.84
C PHE A 6 6.41 25.66 -1.25
N PHE A 7 7.66 25.79 -1.70
CA PHE A 7 8.57 26.80 -1.17
C PHE A 7 8.19 28.22 -1.56
N PHE A 8 7.63 28.43 -2.75
CA PHE A 8 7.10 29.73 -3.13
C PHE A 8 5.88 30.11 -2.30
N ALA A 9 4.96 29.19 -2.06
CA ALA A 9 3.82 29.43 -1.16
C ALA A 9 4.28 29.79 0.26
N LEU A 10 5.27 29.09 0.81
CA LEU A 10 5.84 29.41 2.12
C LEU A 10 6.47 30.81 2.13
N LEU A 11 7.17 31.17 1.07
CA LEU A 11 7.78 32.49 0.96
C LEU A 11 6.71 33.61 0.88
N ASP A 12 5.65 33.39 0.08
CA ASP A 12 4.54 34.34 -0.01
C ASP A 12 3.84 34.52 1.35
N ILE A 13 3.60 33.44 2.09
CA ILE A 13 3.05 33.49 3.45
C ILE A 13 3.98 34.31 4.36
N ALA A 14 5.29 34.05 4.33
CA ALA A 14 6.27 34.77 5.12
C ALA A 14 6.29 36.28 4.80
N LEU A 15 6.16 36.66 3.52
CA LEU A 15 6.11 38.06 3.07
C LEU A 15 4.81 38.74 3.52
N ILE A 16 3.67 38.04 3.46
CA ILE A 16 2.38 38.55 3.97
C ILE A 16 2.46 38.79 5.50
N LEU A 17 2.98 37.83 6.25
CA LEU A 17 3.17 37.96 7.70
C LEU A 17 4.12 39.11 8.03
N ARG A 18 5.24 39.23 7.32
CA ARG A 18 6.19 40.32 7.49
C ARG A 18 5.53 41.70 7.29
N LYS A 19 4.69 41.84 6.25
CA LYS A 19 4.00 43.10 5.95
C LYS A 19 2.87 43.40 6.97
N ARG A 20 2.02 42.42 7.29
CA ARG A 20 0.83 42.62 8.11
C ARG A 20 1.11 42.61 9.61
N VAL A 21 1.93 41.68 10.08
CA VAL A 21 2.18 41.48 11.53
C VAL A 21 3.34 42.34 12.00
N TRP A 22 4.47 42.31 11.27
CA TRP A 22 5.69 43.03 11.69
C TRP A 22 5.80 44.42 11.10
N LYS A 23 4.86 44.86 10.25
CA LYS A 23 4.81 46.18 9.60
C LYS A 23 6.13 46.57 8.91
N LYS A 24 6.93 45.60 8.46
CA LYS A 24 8.18 45.80 7.75
C LYS A 24 7.93 45.94 6.25
N PRO A 25 8.76 46.75 5.51
CA PRO A 25 8.60 46.90 4.07
C PRO A 25 8.67 45.56 3.35
N ALA A 26 8.03 45.48 2.16
CA ALA A 26 8.12 44.32 1.29
C ALA A 26 9.59 44.03 0.97
N PHE A 27 9.95 42.74 1.07
CA PHE A 27 11.25 42.26 0.68
C PHE A 27 11.27 42.13 -0.85
N THR A 28 12.29 42.70 -1.49
CA THR A 28 12.51 42.49 -2.92
C THR A 28 13.11 41.10 -3.15
N TRP A 29 12.55 40.35 -4.07
CA TRP A 29 13.10 39.07 -4.47
C TRP A 29 14.50 39.23 -5.03
N HIS A 30 15.48 38.62 -4.40
CA HIS A 30 16.81 38.55 -4.95
C HIS A 30 16.95 37.30 -5.80
N THR A 31 17.65 37.36 -6.91
CA THR A 31 18.04 36.23 -7.76
C THR A 31 18.59 35.04 -6.94
N ALA A 32 19.33 35.38 -5.85
CA ALA A 32 19.85 34.39 -4.92
C ALA A 32 18.76 33.57 -4.21
N THR A 33 17.65 34.18 -3.76
CA THR A 33 16.53 33.45 -3.12
C THR A 33 15.89 32.48 -4.09
N PHE A 34 15.67 32.92 -5.33
CA PHE A 34 15.12 32.03 -6.38
C PHE A 34 16.08 30.86 -6.65
N GLY A 35 17.38 31.14 -6.79
CA GLY A 35 18.39 30.10 -6.99
C GLY A 35 18.44 29.08 -5.86
N ILE A 36 18.35 29.54 -4.59
CA ILE A 36 18.29 28.64 -3.42
C ILE A 36 17.05 27.74 -3.46
N ILE A 37 15.86 28.30 -3.72
CA ILE A 37 14.62 27.53 -3.82
C ILE A 37 14.70 26.47 -4.92
N LEU A 38 15.25 26.85 -6.08
CA LEU A 38 15.44 25.94 -7.20
C LEU A 38 16.38 24.78 -6.84
N LEU A 39 17.52 25.08 -6.24
CA LEU A 39 18.52 24.08 -5.82
C LEU A 39 17.96 23.14 -4.75
N LEU A 40 17.26 23.67 -3.74
CA LEU A 40 16.62 22.86 -2.70
C LEU A 40 15.54 21.94 -3.30
N SER A 41 14.69 22.48 -4.17
CA SER A 41 13.64 21.70 -4.84
C SER A 41 14.22 20.59 -5.71
N ALA A 42 15.26 20.89 -6.48
CA ALA A 42 15.97 19.91 -7.29
C ALA A 42 16.64 18.84 -6.42
N GLY A 43 17.34 19.24 -5.36
CA GLY A 43 17.98 18.33 -4.40
C GLY A 43 16.97 17.37 -3.75
N LEU A 44 15.87 17.89 -3.22
CA LEU A 44 14.81 17.06 -2.62
C LEU A 44 14.18 16.11 -3.63
N THR A 45 13.94 16.55 -4.87
CA THR A 45 13.38 15.70 -5.92
C THR A 45 14.34 14.56 -6.28
N VAL A 46 15.62 14.85 -6.46
CA VAL A 46 16.63 13.82 -6.78
C VAL A 46 16.82 12.85 -5.62
N CYS A 47 17.00 13.36 -4.41
CA CYS A 47 17.13 12.52 -3.21
C CYS A 47 15.90 11.65 -2.99
N GLY A 48 14.70 12.23 -3.10
CA GLY A 48 13.44 11.51 -2.97
C GLY A 48 13.24 10.44 -4.05
N GLY A 49 13.65 10.74 -5.29
CA GLY A 49 13.59 9.79 -6.41
C GLY A 49 14.56 8.61 -6.25
N ILE A 50 15.75 8.84 -5.72
CA ILE A 50 16.71 7.78 -5.38
C ILE A 50 16.16 6.94 -4.21
N HIS A 51 15.68 7.60 -3.16
CA HIS A 51 15.15 6.95 -1.96
C HIS A 51 13.94 6.06 -2.26
N ALA A 52 13.02 6.51 -3.12
CA ALA A 52 11.86 5.74 -3.55
C ALA A 52 12.20 4.39 -4.22
N ARG A 53 13.40 4.27 -4.78
CA ARG A 53 13.90 3.04 -5.42
C ARG A 53 14.65 2.10 -4.47
N HIS A 54 14.85 2.54 -3.22
CA HIS A 54 15.50 1.71 -2.20
C HIS A 54 14.46 0.97 -1.38
N VAL A 55 14.17 -0.28 -1.76
CA VAL A 55 13.22 -1.14 -1.05
C VAL A 55 13.85 -1.68 0.22
N THR A 56 13.29 -1.33 1.37
CA THR A 56 13.68 -1.79 2.70
C THR A 56 12.87 -3.01 3.12
N VAL A 57 13.36 -3.74 4.13
CA VAL A 57 12.61 -4.81 4.79
C VAL A 57 12.22 -4.32 6.18
N ASN A 58 10.92 -4.32 6.47
CA ASN A 58 10.37 -3.94 7.77
C ASN A 58 9.82 -5.19 8.46
N THR A 59 10.45 -5.63 9.53
CA THR A 59 10.05 -6.85 10.25
C THR A 59 9.27 -6.51 11.52
N GLN A 60 8.10 -7.11 11.66
CA GLN A 60 7.18 -6.94 12.77
C GLN A 60 6.83 -8.30 13.39
N ASN A 61 6.63 -8.34 14.70
CA ASN A 61 6.18 -9.52 15.41
C ASN A 61 4.71 -9.39 15.81
N VAL A 62 3.91 -10.39 15.44
CA VAL A 62 2.49 -10.47 15.72
C VAL A 62 2.20 -11.74 16.50
N THR A 63 1.35 -11.65 17.53
CA THR A 63 0.87 -12.84 18.25
C THR A 63 -0.63 -12.98 18.00
N ILE A 64 -1.05 -14.13 17.51
CA ILE A 64 -2.44 -14.54 17.41
C ILE A 64 -2.72 -15.50 18.57
N HIS A 65 -3.74 -15.17 19.37
CA HIS A 65 -4.13 -15.92 20.57
C HIS A 65 -5.04 -17.11 20.24
N LYS A 66 -4.58 -17.93 19.29
CA LYS A 66 -5.19 -19.20 18.87
C LYS A 66 -4.09 -20.19 18.55
N SER A 67 -4.20 -21.41 19.02
CA SER A 67 -3.27 -22.49 18.65
C SER A 67 -3.58 -23.03 17.27
N VAL A 68 -2.54 -23.48 16.59
CA VAL A 68 -2.64 -24.15 15.28
C VAL A 68 -1.87 -25.47 15.37
N ASP A 69 -2.58 -26.58 15.10
CA ASP A 69 -1.96 -27.89 15.19
C ASP A 69 -0.78 -28.05 14.22
N GLY A 70 0.38 -28.44 14.78
CA GLY A 70 1.63 -28.62 14.04
C GLY A 70 2.25 -27.32 13.50
N MET A 71 1.75 -26.13 13.89
CA MET A 71 2.30 -24.84 13.44
C MET A 71 2.41 -23.83 14.61
N LYS A 72 3.62 -23.51 15.04
CA LYS A 72 3.86 -22.53 16.10
C LYS A 72 4.04 -21.12 15.59
N GLU A 73 4.58 -20.98 14.39
CA GLU A 73 4.93 -19.72 13.76
C GLU A 73 4.67 -19.77 12.26
N MET A 74 4.39 -18.61 11.67
CA MET A 74 4.26 -18.42 10.22
C MET A 74 4.90 -17.09 9.85
N LYS A 75 5.74 -17.07 8.83
CA LYS A 75 6.29 -15.85 8.26
C LYS A 75 5.45 -15.40 7.07
N ILE A 76 4.74 -14.30 7.24
CA ILE A 76 3.95 -13.66 6.18
C ILE A 76 4.75 -12.49 5.63
N VAL A 77 4.88 -12.40 4.32
CA VAL A 77 5.37 -11.20 3.65
C VAL A 77 4.19 -10.46 3.05
N LEU A 78 4.02 -9.22 3.48
CA LEU A 78 3.00 -8.29 3.00
C LEU A 78 3.64 -7.25 2.09
N VAL A 79 3.13 -7.11 0.88
CA VAL A 79 3.48 -6.07 -0.10
C VAL A 79 2.23 -5.44 -0.66
N SER A 80 2.31 -4.19 -1.12
CA SER A 80 1.20 -3.46 -1.74
C SER A 80 1.70 -2.32 -2.59
N ASP A 81 0.78 -1.62 -3.24
CA ASP A 81 0.99 -0.32 -3.86
C ASP A 81 2.16 -0.36 -4.85
N TRP A 82 2.10 -1.28 -5.80
CA TRP A 82 3.13 -1.40 -6.82
C TRP A 82 3.06 -0.26 -7.82
N HIS A 83 1.82 0.19 -8.17
CA HIS A 83 1.57 1.23 -9.15
C HIS A 83 2.37 1.01 -10.45
N LEU A 84 2.24 -0.20 -11.01
CA LEU A 84 2.84 -0.51 -12.31
C LEU A 84 2.32 0.48 -13.36
N GLY A 85 3.22 1.16 -14.04
CA GLY A 85 2.87 2.21 -14.98
C GLY A 85 4.09 2.97 -15.48
N TYR A 86 3.96 4.28 -15.62
CA TYR A 86 5.02 5.14 -16.17
C TYR A 86 6.30 5.15 -15.35
N SER A 87 6.20 5.05 -14.02
CA SER A 87 7.34 5.22 -13.09
C SER A 87 7.89 3.89 -12.57
N ILE A 88 7.05 2.88 -12.42
CA ILE A 88 7.36 1.58 -11.83
C ILE A 88 7.21 0.50 -12.89
N GLY A 89 8.20 -0.37 -12.98
CA GLY A 89 8.21 -1.43 -13.98
C GLY A 89 9.05 -2.66 -13.60
N VAL A 90 9.50 -3.39 -14.60
CA VAL A 90 10.21 -4.67 -14.45
C VAL A 90 11.38 -4.63 -13.46
N ARG A 91 12.17 -3.54 -13.44
CA ARG A 91 13.33 -3.43 -12.54
C ARG A 91 12.91 -3.33 -11.08
N ASP A 92 11.81 -2.66 -10.82
CA ASP A 92 11.29 -2.46 -9.48
C ASP A 92 10.71 -3.78 -8.95
N MET A 93 9.96 -4.49 -9.80
CA MET A 93 9.45 -5.82 -9.50
C MET A 93 10.59 -6.82 -9.25
N LYS A 94 11.67 -6.79 -10.02
CA LYS A 94 12.86 -7.64 -9.76
C LYS A 94 13.46 -7.38 -8.38
N ARG A 95 13.54 -6.10 -7.94
CA ARG A 95 14.02 -5.74 -6.59
C ARG A 95 13.07 -6.24 -5.51
N MET A 96 11.77 -6.03 -5.68
CA MET A 96 10.74 -6.51 -4.75
C MET A 96 10.79 -8.03 -4.62
N VAL A 97 10.73 -8.78 -5.72
CA VAL A 97 10.76 -10.26 -5.70
C VAL A 97 12.03 -10.79 -5.04
N LYS A 98 13.17 -10.18 -5.32
CA LYS A 98 14.43 -10.52 -4.64
C LYS A 98 14.30 -10.33 -3.12
N LYS A 99 13.77 -9.19 -2.67
CA LYS A 99 13.58 -8.88 -1.24
C LYS A 99 12.59 -9.83 -0.58
N ILE A 100 11.50 -10.19 -1.25
CA ILE A 100 10.53 -11.19 -0.76
C ILE A 100 11.22 -12.55 -0.56
N ASN A 101 11.91 -13.04 -1.59
CA ASN A 101 12.53 -14.38 -1.56
C ASN A 101 13.67 -14.49 -0.55
N GLU A 102 14.42 -13.40 -0.32
CA GLU A 102 15.44 -13.32 0.75
C GLU A 102 14.84 -13.58 2.15
N GLN A 103 13.54 -13.38 2.35
CA GLN A 103 12.87 -13.59 3.63
C GLN A 103 12.44 -15.06 3.85
N ASN A 104 12.44 -15.89 2.81
CA ASN A 104 11.92 -17.27 2.86
C ASN A 104 10.50 -17.32 3.46
N PRO A 105 9.49 -16.67 2.85
CA PRO A 105 8.16 -16.55 3.41
C PRO A 105 7.40 -17.89 3.38
N ASP A 106 6.57 -18.13 4.40
CA ASP A 106 5.56 -19.19 4.35
C ASP A 106 4.36 -18.75 3.48
N LEU A 107 3.96 -17.49 3.55
CA LEU A 107 2.84 -16.92 2.83
C LEU A 107 3.20 -15.53 2.30
N VAL A 108 2.80 -15.22 1.05
CA VAL A 108 2.96 -13.88 0.49
C VAL A 108 1.59 -13.28 0.21
N LEU A 109 1.37 -12.05 0.67
CA LEU A 109 0.12 -11.32 0.52
C LEU A 109 0.34 -10.00 -0.19
N VAL A 110 -0.53 -9.70 -1.17
CA VAL A 110 -0.49 -8.49 -1.99
C VAL A 110 -1.74 -7.66 -1.70
N ALA A 111 -1.59 -6.54 -1.01
CA ALA A 111 -2.70 -5.72 -0.54
C ALA A 111 -3.09 -4.61 -1.54
N GLY A 112 -3.20 -4.93 -2.83
CA GLY A 112 -3.79 -4.05 -3.84
C GLY A 112 -2.86 -2.99 -4.42
N ASP A 113 -3.43 -2.14 -5.26
CA ASP A 113 -2.78 -1.10 -6.08
C ASP A 113 -1.62 -1.68 -6.90
N ILE A 114 -1.98 -2.66 -7.74
CA ILE A 114 -1.04 -3.40 -8.59
C ILE A 114 -0.60 -2.54 -9.76
N TYR A 115 -1.52 -1.81 -10.40
CA TYR A 115 -1.21 -0.89 -11.48
C TYR A 115 -1.83 0.50 -11.22
N ASP A 116 -1.45 1.47 -12.03
CA ASP A 116 -1.79 2.87 -11.83
C ASP A 116 -2.82 3.32 -12.87
N ASN A 117 -4.08 2.87 -12.70
CA ASN A 117 -5.29 3.21 -13.47
C ASN A 117 -5.25 2.98 -14.99
N GLU A 118 -4.10 3.04 -15.65
CA GLU A 118 -3.95 2.85 -17.10
C GLU A 118 -3.10 1.61 -17.41
N TYR A 119 -3.72 0.52 -17.87
CA TYR A 119 -2.99 -0.70 -18.24
C TYR A 119 -1.92 -0.45 -19.31
N GLU A 120 -2.20 0.43 -20.27
CA GLU A 120 -1.30 0.80 -21.36
C GLU A 120 0.01 1.44 -20.86
N ALA A 121 -0.02 2.06 -19.68
CA ALA A 121 1.18 2.60 -19.03
C ALA A 121 2.10 1.52 -18.47
N THR A 122 1.57 0.29 -18.27
CA THR A 122 2.37 -0.82 -17.77
C THR A 122 3.33 -1.31 -18.84
N HIS A 123 4.61 -0.95 -18.71
CA HIS A 123 5.62 -1.38 -19.65
C HIS A 123 5.96 -2.86 -19.50
N LYS A 124 5.90 -3.62 -20.62
CA LYS A 124 6.27 -5.05 -20.71
C LYS A 124 5.53 -5.94 -19.70
N PRO A 125 4.19 -5.97 -19.70
CA PRO A 125 3.40 -6.72 -18.71
C PRO A 125 3.74 -8.22 -18.68
N GLU A 126 4.11 -8.83 -19.80
CA GLU A 126 4.52 -10.24 -19.85
C GLU A 126 5.85 -10.48 -19.09
N GLU A 127 6.80 -9.54 -19.20
CA GLU A 127 8.06 -9.62 -18.45
C GLU A 127 7.81 -9.40 -16.95
N VAL A 128 6.91 -8.49 -16.61
CA VAL A 128 6.45 -8.27 -15.23
C VAL A 128 5.85 -9.56 -14.66
N ALA A 129 4.90 -10.18 -15.36
CA ALA A 129 4.29 -11.45 -14.93
C ALA A 129 5.34 -12.56 -14.73
N LYS A 130 6.32 -12.66 -15.64
CA LYS A 130 7.44 -13.62 -15.51
C LYS A 130 8.28 -13.36 -14.27
N VAL A 131 8.55 -12.09 -13.94
CA VAL A 131 9.31 -11.71 -12.74
C VAL A 131 8.51 -12.06 -11.48
N LEU A 132 7.23 -11.70 -11.44
CA LEU A 132 6.34 -11.99 -10.31
C LEU A 132 6.15 -13.49 -10.08
N LYS A 133 6.15 -14.31 -11.15
CA LYS A 133 6.12 -15.78 -11.05
C LYS A 133 7.32 -16.34 -10.29
N GLY A 134 8.39 -15.58 -10.16
CA GLY A 134 9.57 -15.91 -9.36
C GLY A 134 9.40 -15.70 -7.85
N ILE A 135 8.23 -15.30 -7.36
CA ILE A 135 7.93 -15.26 -5.92
C ILE A 135 7.81 -16.68 -5.41
N HIS A 136 8.55 -17.01 -4.35
CA HIS A 136 8.52 -18.31 -3.69
C HIS A 136 7.87 -18.17 -2.31
N SER A 137 6.91 -19.04 -2.03
CA SER A 137 6.26 -19.15 -0.73
C SER A 137 5.74 -20.57 -0.52
N ARG A 138 5.70 -21.03 0.73
CA ARG A 138 5.29 -22.40 1.06
C ARG A 138 3.79 -22.62 0.82
N TYR A 139 2.97 -21.64 1.18
CA TYR A 139 1.51 -21.74 1.15
C TYR A 139 0.87 -20.88 0.04
N GLY A 140 1.68 -20.37 -0.89
CA GLY A 140 1.20 -19.63 -2.06
C GLY A 140 1.24 -18.12 -1.87
N THR A 141 0.86 -17.43 -2.96
CA THR A 141 0.77 -15.98 -3.04
C THR A 141 -0.66 -15.60 -3.34
N TYR A 142 -1.25 -14.77 -2.49
CA TYR A 142 -2.63 -14.29 -2.62
C TYR A 142 -2.64 -12.77 -2.63
N GLY A 143 -3.61 -12.19 -3.32
CA GLY A 143 -3.76 -10.74 -3.38
C GLY A 143 -5.20 -10.29 -3.38
N VAL A 144 -5.39 -9.00 -3.16
CA VAL A 144 -6.62 -8.26 -3.41
C VAL A 144 -6.33 -7.12 -4.35
N TYR A 145 -7.36 -6.48 -4.88
CA TYR A 145 -7.22 -5.27 -5.70
C TYR A 145 -7.45 -4.03 -4.84
N GLY A 146 -6.85 -2.91 -5.25
CA GLY A 146 -7.00 -1.62 -4.62
C GLY A 146 -7.80 -0.63 -5.48
N ASN A 147 -7.96 0.58 -4.99
CA ASN A 147 -8.76 1.63 -5.62
C ASN A 147 -8.13 2.19 -6.90
N HIS A 148 -6.83 1.96 -7.15
CA HIS A 148 -6.17 2.27 -8.42
C HIS A 148 -6.23 1.11 -9.44
N ASP A 149 -6.65 -0.09 -9.04
CA ASP A 149 -6.78 -1.24 -9.94
C ASP A 149 -8.04 -1.18 -10.84
N VAL A 150 -8.40 0.01 -11.26
CA VAL A 150 -9.52 0.33 -12.16
C VAL A 150 -9.09 1.27 -13.28
N SER A 151 -9.79 1.22 -14.42
CA SER A 151 -9.45 2.06 -15.59
C SER A 151 -9.97 3.48 -15.41
N GLU A 152 -9.09 4.41 -15.14
CA GLU A 152 -9.37 5.85 -15.05
C GLU A 152 -8.25 6.66 -15.72
N LYS A 153 -8.58 7.88 -16.14
CA LYS A 153 -7.60 8.76 -16.79
C LYS A 153 -6.64 9.39 -15.78
N LEU A 154 -5.37 9.38 -16.11
CA LEU A 154 -4.33 10.09 -15.38
C LEU A 154 -4.03 11.44 -16.02
N VAL A 155 -3.97 12.49 -15.22
CA VAL A 155 -3.50 13.82 -15.63
C VAL A 155 -2.40 14.28 -14.68
N GLY A 156 -1.18 14.44 -15.20
CA GLY A 156 -0.04 14.85 -14.39
C GLY A 156 0.37 13.83 -13.30
N GLY A 157 0.00 12.55 -13.46
CA GLY A 157 0.25 11.49 -12.47
C GLY A 157 -0.82 11.37 -11.38
N PHE A 158 -1.93 12.10 -11.50
CA PHE A 158 -3.07 12.01 -10.59
C PHE A 158 -4.31 11.54 -11.31
N THR A 159 -5.09 10.70 -10.67
CA THR A 159 -6.36 10.20 -11.19
C THR A 159 -7.36 11.35 -11.34
N THR A 160 -7.96 11.43 -12.51
CA THR A 160 -9.12 12.31 -12.73
C THR A 160 -10.35 11.44 -12.81
N GLN A 161 -11.19 11.50 -11.77
CA GLN A 161 -12.40 10.71 -11.69
C GLN A 161 -13.40 11.17 -12.76
N THR A 162 -13.59 10.35 -13.77
CA THR A 162 -14.52 10.61 -14.89
C THR A 162 -15.67 9.60 -14.93
N ASP A 163 -15.53 8.47 -14.27
CA ASP A 163 -16.57 7.42 -14.15
C ASP A 163 -16.94 7.23 -12.67
N THR A 164 -18.22 7.11 -12.39
CA THR A 164 -18.73 6.84 -11.02
C THR A 164 -18.56 5.38 -10.62
N ASN A 165 -18.40 4.48 -11.59
CA ASN A 165 -18.23 3.04 -11.37
C ASN A 165 -17.17 2.48 -12.35
N PRO A 166 -15.91 2.86 -12.19
CA PRO A 166 -14.85 2.39 -13.07
C PRO A 166 -14.64 0.88 -12.92
N THR A 167 -14.32 0.23 -14.04
CA THR A 167 -14.09 -1.21 -14.07
C THR A 167 -12.60 -1.53 -14.19
N ARG A 168 -12.21 -2.68 -13.65
CA ARG A 168 -10.86 -3.21 -13.81
C ARG A 168 -10.64 -3.70 -15.24
N ASP A 169 -9.43 -3.48 -15.75
CA ASP A 169 -9.02 -4.05 -17.01
C ASP A 169 -8.75 -5.56 -16.86
N PRO A 170 -9.44 -6.43 -17.63
CA PRO A 170 -9.28 -7.88 -17.48
C PRO A 170 -7.89 -8.41 -17.88
N ARG A 171 -7.04 -7.57 -18.48
CA ARG A 171 -5.64 -7.91 -18.75
C ARG A 171 -4.82 -8.02 -17.47
N ILE A 172 -5.20 -7.26 -16.42
CA ILE A 172 -4.57 -7.36 -15.09
C ILE A 172 -4.87 -8.71 -14.45
N ASP A 173 -6.13 -9.17 -14.50
CA ASP A 173 -6.50 -10.50 -13.97
C ASP A 173 -5.66 -11.60 -14.65
N ARG A 174 -5.50 -11.50 -15.99
CA ARG A 174 -4.64 -12.44 -16.75
C ARG A 174 -3.17 -12.35 -16.38
N MET A 175 -2.67 -11.15 -16.13
CA MET A 175 -1.28 -10.93 -15.70
C MET A 175 -1.03 -11.57 -14.32
N MET A 176 -1.92 -11.37 -13.36
CA MET A 176 -1.83 -11.97 -12.03
C MET A 176 -1.92 -13.49 -12.07
N ALA A 177 -2.84 -14.04 -12.87
CA ALA A 177 -2.94 -15.49 -13.08
C ALA A 177 -1.65 -16.08 -13.69
N LYS A 178 -1.05 -15.44 -14.71
CA LYS A 178 0.25 -15.84 -15.29
C LYS A 178 1.39 -15.75 -14.26
N ALA A 179 1.34 -14.79 -13.35
CA ALA A 179 2.28 -14.64 -12.25
C ALA A 179 2.12 -15.70 -11.14
N GLY A 180 1.04 -16.50 -11.18
CA GLY A 180 0.73 -17.49 -10.13
C GLY A 180 0.22 -16.87 -8.84
N ILE A 181 -0.34 -15.66 -8.91
CA ILE A 181 -0.93 -14.94 -7.78
C ILE A 181 -2.45 -15.13 -7.82
N THR A 182 -3.01 -15.70 -6.77
CA THR A 182 -4.46 -15.89 -6.64
C THR A 182 -5.10 -14.63 -6.09
N MET A 183 -5.92 -13.95 -6.89
CA MET A 183 -6.61 -12.73 -6.48
C MET A 183 -7.96 -13.06 -5.83
N LEU A 184 -8.13 -12.64 -4.58
CA LEU A 184 -9.33 -12.84 -3.78
C LEU A 184 -10.26 -11.63 -3.92
N GLN A 185 -11.55 -11.87 -4.08
CA GLN A 185 -12.56 -10.85 -4.35
C GLN A 185 -13.83 -11.15 -3.53
N ASP A 186 -13.85 -10.65 -2.31
CA ASP A 186 -14.84 -11.02 -1.27
C ASP A 186 -14.95 -12.54 -1.09
N GLN A 187 -13.80 -13.19 -0.94
CA GLN A 187 -13.66 -14.63 -0.84
C GLN A 187 -12.97 -15.05 0.44
N VAL A 188 -13.38 -16.19 0.95
CA VAL A 188 -12.75 -16.88 2.08
C VAL A 188 -12.07 -18.13 1.56
N ILE A 189 -10.82 -18.33 1.92
CA ILE A 189 -10.05 -19.54 1.63
C ILE A 189 -9.41 -20.09 2.90
N SER A 190 -9.18 -21.38 2.95
CA SER A 190 -8.42 -22.01 4.02
C SER A 190 -6.99 -22.28 3.56
N VAL A 191 -6.02 -21.68 4.24
CA VAL A 191 -4.60 -21.90 3.99
C VAL A 191 -4.15 -23.12 4.78
N ASP A 192 -3.71 -24.17 4.08
CA ASP A 192 -3.31 -25.49 4.66
C ASP A 192 -4.39 -26.12 5.55
N GLY A 193 -5.66 -25.77 5.35
CA GLY A 193 -6.75 -26.24 6.21
C GLY A 193 -6.74 -25.69 7.65
N LYS A 194 -5.80 -24.80 7.99
CA LYS A 194 -5.48 -24.39 9.36
C LYS A 194 -5.75 -22.91 9.66
N ILE A 195 -5.72 -22.06 8.65
CA ILE A 195 -5.86 -20.61 8.77
C ILE A 195 -6.91 -20.15 7.78
N GLU A 196 -7.84 -19.32 8.23
CA GLU A 196 -8.84 -18.70 7.36
C GLU A 196 -8.29 -17.37 6.83
N LEU A 197 -8.20 -17.23 5.51
CA LEU A 197 -7.80 -15.98 4.83
C LEU A 197 -9.00 -15.42 4.07
N VAL A 198 -9.40 -14.21 4.44
CA VAL A 198 -10.47 -13.45 3.81
C VAL A 198 -9.85 -12.37 2.95
N GLY A 199 -10.04 -12.40 1.65
CA GLY A 199 -9.61 -11.33 0.75
C GLY A 199 -10.81 -10.48 0.34
N ARG A 200 -10.72 -9.17 0.53
CA ARG A 200 -11.81 -8.24 0.31
C ARG A 200 -11.67 -7.45 -0.98
N LEU A 201 -12.79 -7.15 -1.62
CA LEU A 201 -12.85 -6.10 -2.63
C LEU A 201 -12.54 -4.75 -1.99
N ASP A 202 -12.01 -3.83 -2.78
CA ASP A 202 -11.76 -2.47 -2.34
C ASP A 202 -13.05 -1.76 -1.90
N GLY A 203 -12.95 -0.90 -0.88
CA GLY A 203 -14.10 -0.21 -0.29
C GLY A 203 -14.60 0.94 -1.15
N GLU A 204 -13.70 1.64 -1.83
CA GLU A 204 -14.01 2.78 -2.68
C GLU A 204 -14.39 2.33 -4.09
N LYS A 205 -13.58 1.44 -4.70
CA LYS A 205 -13.74 1.01 -6.11
C LYS A 205 -13.56 -0.50 -6.26
N THR A 206 -14.65 -1.23 -6.26
CA THR A 206 -14.63 -2.69 -6.37
C THR A 206 -14.09 -3.24 -7.71
N GLY A 207 -13.94 -2.38 -8.73
CA GLY A 207 -13.57 -2.77 -10.09
C GLY A 207 -14.71 -3.43 -10.90
N TYR A 208 -15.92 -3.40 -10.40
CA TYR A 208 -17.13 -3.87 -11.06
C TYR A 208 -18.15 -2.76 -11.25
N ARG A 209 -18.90 -2.78 -12.37
CA ARG A 209 -19.91 -1.75 -12.69
C ARG A 209 -20.98 -1.55 -11.63
N ASN A 210 -21.34 -2.59 -10.89
CA ASN A 210 -22.31 -2.50 -9.80
C ASN A 210 -21.75 -1.96 -8.50
N ASN A 211 -20.44 -1.76 -8.43
CA ASN A 211 -19.67 -1.31 -7.26
C ASN A 211 -20.09 -1.95 -5.93
N ARG A 212 -20.48 -3.25 -5.95
CA ARG A 212 -20.95 -3.97 -4.77
C ARG A 212 -19.81 -4.72 -4.11
N ARG A 213 -19.60 -4.43 -2.85
CA ARG A 213 -18.72 -5.13 -1.92
C ARG A 213 -19.60 -5.87 -0.90
N GLU A 214 -19.27 -7.12 -0.62
CA GLU A 214 -19.96 -7.85 0.43
C GLU A 214 -19.67 -7.26 1.81
N SER A 215 -20.64 -7.35 2.73
CA SER A 215 -20.40 -6.93 4.11
C SER A 215 -19.41 -7.88 4.80
N LEU A 216 -18.59 -7.32 5.70
CA LEU A 216 -17.67 -8.13 6.51
C LEU A 216 -18.44 -9.21 7.28
N GLN A 217 -19.59 -8.86 7.86
CA GLN A 217 -20.43 -9.77 8.62
C GLN A 217 -20.88 -10.99 7.80
N LYS A 218 -21.23 -10.78 6.51
CA LYS A 218 -21.65 -11.90 5.61
C LYS A 218 -20.49 -12.82 5.31
N LEU A 219 -19.31 -12.29 5.00
CA LEU A 219 -18.11 -13.10 4.77
C LEU A 219 -17.73 -13.91 6.02
N MET A 220 -17.83 -13.29 7.20
CA MET A 220 -17.48 -13.93 8.46
C MET A 220 -18.46 -15.01 8.92
N GLN A 221 -19.62 -15.19 8.24
CA GLN A 221 -20.53 -16.32 8.48
C GLN A 221 -19.97 -17.66 7.99
N THR A 222 -19.08 -17.62 6.99
CA THR A 222 -18.48 -18.83 6.39
C THR A 222 -17.12 -19.18 7.00
N VAL A 223 -16.61 -18.35 7.92
CA VAL A 223 -15.28 -18.47 8.54
C VAL A 223 -15.34 -19.33 9.80
N ASP A 224 -14.46 -20.31 9.93
CA ASP A 224 -14.24 -21.03 11.18
C ASP A 224 -13.44 -20.18 12.17
N LYS A 225 -14.14 -19.52 13.09
CA LYS A 225 -13.55 -18.62 14.09
C LYS A 225 -12.71 -19.33 15.17
N ASN A 226 -12.69 -20.67 15.21
CA ASN A 226 -11.76 -21.41 16.07
C ASN A 226 -10.33 -21.40 15.50
N LYS A 227 -10.18 -21.21 14.18
CA LYS A 227 -8.91 -21.03 13.51
C LYS A 227 -8.47 -19.56 13.54
N PRO A 228 -7.16 -19.27 13.36
CA PRO A 228 -6.72 -17.91 13.06
C PRO A 228 -7.42 -17.33 11.84
N VAL A 229 -7.96 -16.13 11.97
CA VAL A 229 -8.68 -15.41 10.92
C VAL A 229 -7.86 -14.21 10.49
N LEU A 230 -7.34 -14.29 9.27
CA LEU A 230 -6.58 -13.25 8.60
C LEU A 230 -7.45 -12.54 7.57
N VAL A 231 -7.43 -11.23 7.54
CA VAL A 231 -8.10 -10.44 6.50
C VAL A 231 -7.08 -9.65 5.71
N LEU A 232 -7.15 -9.76 4.40
CA LEU A 232 -6.40 -8.95 3.45
C LEU A 232 -7.37 -7.95 2.83
N ASN A 233 -7.09 -6.67 3.02
CA ASN A 233 -7.83 -5.54 2.46
C ASN A 233 -6.83 -4.59 1.79
N HIS A 234 -7.28 -3.70 0.92
CA HIS A 234 -6.40 -2.67 0.40
C HIS A 234 -6.31 -1.49 1.37
N GLU A 235 -7.43 -0.87 1.69
CA GLU A 235 -7.48 0.28 2.59
C GLU A 235 -7.44 -0.14 4.08
N PRO A 236 -6.72 0.60 4.94
CA PRO A 236 -6.76 0.40 6.38
C PRO A 236 -8.10 0.95 6.92
N GLU A 237 -9.05 0.05 7.14
CA GLU A 237 -10.32 0.35 7.77
C GLU A 237 -10.19 0.29 9.31
N HIS A 238 -11.26 0.71 10.02
CA HIS A 238 -11.28 0.72 11.49
C HIS A 238 -11.05 -0.68 12.08
N LEU A 239 -9.93 -0.89 12.75
CA LEU A 239 -9.56 -2.19 13.34
C LEU A 239 -10.62 -2.72 14.30
N LYS A 240 -11.38 -1.82 14.95
CA LYS A 240 -12.46 -2.19 15.86
C LYS A 240 -13.53 -3.05 15.20
N ASP A 241 -13.94 -2.73 13.98
CA ASP A 241 -15.00 -3.45 13.25
C ASP A 241 -14.55 -4.88 12.92
N TYR A 242 -13.28 -5.04 12.56
CA TYR A 242 -12.67 -6.34 12.29
C TYR A 242 -12.51 -7.17 13.56
N LYS A 243 -12.07 -6.56 14.65
CA LYS A 243 -12.02 -7.18 15.98
C LYS A 243 -13.40 -7.70 16.42
N ASP A 244 -14.42 -6.84 16.30
CA ASP A 244 -15.78 -7.17 16.73
C ASP A 244 -16.39 -8.27 15.83
N ALA A 245 -15.94 -8.42 14.58
CA ALA A 245 -16.26 -9.52 13.69
C ALA A 245 -15.51 -10.82 14.03
N GLY A 246 -14.44 -10.77 14.84
CA GLY A 246 -13.63 -11.93 15.24
C GLY A 246 -12.39 -12.16 14.37
N VAL A 247 -11.88 -11.12 13.73
CA VAL A 247 -10.61 -11.14 12.97
C VAL A 247 -9.44 -11.03 13.92
N ASP A 248 -8.39 -11.81 13.70
CA ASP A 248 -7.18 -11.80 14.51
C ASP A 248 -6.10 -10.88 13.92
N LEU A 249 -5.99 -10.83 12.58
CA LEU A 249 -5.01 -10.01 11.88
C LEU A 249 -5.61 -9.39 10.61
N LEU A 250 -5.70 -8.05 10.60
CA LEU A 250 -6.03 -7.24 9.42
C LEU A 250 -4.74 -6.76 8.76
N MET A 251 -4.59 -6.94 7.45
CA MET A 251 -3.44 -6.49 6.68
C MET A 251 -3.88 -5.57 5.54
N ALA A 252 -3.20 -4.43 5.38
CA ALA A 252 -3.55 -3.41 4.39
C ALA A 252 -2.33 -2.65 3.86
N GLY A 253 -2.57 -1.83 2.82
CA GLY A 253 -1.62 -0.89 2.20
C GLY A 253 -2.19 0.51 2.07
N HIS A 254 -2.29 1.03 0.82
CA HIS A 254 -2.98 2.25 0.40
C HIS A 254 -2.33 3.58 0.83
N THR A 255 -1.90 3.72 2.05
CA THR A 255 -1.52 5.01 2.66
C THR A 255 -0.20 5.57 2.19
N HIS A 256 0.67 4.73 1.63
CA HIS A 256 2.08 5.02 1.33
C HIS A 256 2.87 5.63 2.51
N ALA A 257 2.34 5.54 3.74
CA ALA A 257 2.80 6.29 4.91
C ALA A 257 2.93 7.81 4.61
N GLY A 258 2.03 8.35 3.77
CA GLY A 258 2.02 9.73 3.31
C GLY A 258 3.05 10.05 2.22
N GLN A 259 3.79 9.07 1.72
CA GLN A 259 4.77 9.06 0.62
C GLN A 259 5.85 10.14 0.70
N PHE A 260 5.52 11.44 0.69
CA PHE A 260 6.49 12.53 0.71
C PHE A 260 6.01 13.73 1.53
N PHE A 261 6.97 14.49 2.02
CA PHE A 261 6.72 15.78 2.68
C PHE A 261 6.07 16.78 1.70
N PRO A 262 5.02 17.57 2.07
CA PRO A 262 4.47 17.67 3.44
C PRO A 262 3.37 16.65 3.81
N LEU A 263 2.92 15.76 2.90
CA LEU A 263 1.83 14.81 3.15
C LEU A 263 2.13 13.86 4.33
N THR A 264 3.41 13.52 4.52
CA THR A 264 3.85 12.71 5.66
C THR A 264 3.57 13.33 7.03
N ILE A 265 3.34 14.65 7.13
CA ILE A 265 2.89 15.30 8.39
C ILE A 265 1.39 15.11 8.59
N MET A 266 0.62 15.04 7.50
CA MET A 266 -0.85 15.02 7.54
C MET A 266 -1.43 13.61 7.74
N ARG A 267 -0.63 12.56 7.51
CA ARG A 267 -1.09 11.16 7.50
C ARG A 267 -1.86 10.73 8.76
N SER A 268 -1.44 11.17 9.95
CA SER A 268 -2.10 10.85 11.21
C SER A 268 -3.45 11.57 11.42
N PHE A 269 -3.77 12.57 10.59
CA PHE A 269 -5.08 13.23 10.59
C PHE A 269 -6.07 12.57 9.63
N VAL A 270 -5.57 11.73 8.70
CA VAL A 270 -6.37 11.07 7.66
C VAL A 270 -6.69 9.63 8.05
N TRP A 271 -5.71 8.90 8.59
CA TRP A 271 -5.84 7.48 8.93
C TRP A 271 -5.53 7.21 10.40
N GLU A 272 -6.31 6.35 11.04
CA GLU A 272 -6.03 5.84 12.39
C GLU A 272 -4.71 5.06 12.41
N ASN A 273 -4.56 4.09 11.50
CA ASN A 273 -3.31 3.38 11.26
C ASN A 273 -2.80 3.68 9.84
N TYR A 274 -1.85 4.58 9.71
CA TYR A 274 -1.25 4.91 8.42
C TYR A 274 -0.01 4.07 8.09
N TRP A 275 0.56 3.36 9.05
CA TRP A 275 1.75 2.52 8.85
C TRP A 275 2.12 1.75 10.12
N GLY A 276 2.61 0.52 9.96
CA GLY A 276 3.10 -0.29 11.06
C GLY A 276 2.02 -1.14 11.71
N ILE A 277 2.15 -1.37 12.99
CA ILE A 277 1.29 -2.26 13.77
C ILE A 277 0.40 -1.48 14.73
N GLU A 278 -0.88 -1.73 14.64
CA GLU A 278 -1.88 -1.32 15.62
C GLU A 278 -2.37 -2.56 16.38
N ARG A 279 -2.67 -2.41 17.69
CA ARG A 279 -3.22 -3.50 18.51
C ARG A 279 -4.45 -3.04 19.25
N LEU A 280 -5.52 -3.84 19.18
CA LEU A 280 -6.77 -3.59 19.87
C LEU A 280 -7.28 -4.89 20.51
N GLY A 281 -6.97 -5.10 21.78
CA GLY A 281 -7.23 -6.37 22.48
C GLY A 281 -6.43 -7.51 21.85
N LYS A 282 -7.14 -8.54 21.35
CA LYS A 282 -6.50 -9.69 20.66
C LYS A 282 -6.32 -9.46 19.15
N ALA A 283 -6.94 -8.44 18.57
CA ALA A 283 -6.80 -8.12 17.15
C ALA A 283 -5.58 -7.25 16.88
N THR A 284 -4.96 -7.49 15.73
CA THR A 284 -3.82 -6.72 15.22
C THR A 284 -4.14 -6.18 13.83
N GLY A 285 -3.83 -4.92 13.58
CA GLY A 285 -3.79 -4.29 12.25
C GLY A 285 -2.34 -4.11 11.81
N ALA A 286 -2.03 -4.44 10.58
CA ALA A 286 -0.72 -4.26 9.96
C ALA A 286 -0.88 -3.50 8.65
N VAL A 287 -0.29 -2.31 8.55
CA VAL A 287 -0.35 -1.46 7.36
C VAL A 287 1.05 -1.24 6.82
N THR A 288 1.27 -1.65 5.57
CA THR A 288 2.54 -1.41 4.87
C THR A 288 2.55 -0.07 4.15
N SER A 289 3.72 0.54 4.04
CA SER A 289 3.90 1.76 3.23
C SER A 289 4.00 1.50 1.73
N GLY A 290 3.90 0.25 1.29
CA GLY A 290 3.95 -0.14 -0.11
C GLY A 290 5.35 -0.11 -0.74
N VAL A 291 5.48 -0.76 -1.88
CA VAL A 291 6.75 -0.89 -2.61
C VAL A 291 6.95 0.21 -3.64
N GLY A 292 5.88 0.58 -4.33
CA GLY A 292 5.89 1.58 -5.40
C GLY A 292 5.65 3.01 -4.92
N VAL A 293 5.21 3.83 -5.85
CA VAL A 293 4.89 5.25 -5.62
C VAL A 293 3.67 5.62 -6.45
N TYR A 294 2.78 6.41 -5.86
CA TYR A 294 1.66 7.04 -6.55
C TYR A 294 2.02 8.46 -7.00
N GLY A 295 1.66 8.82 -8.23
CA GLY A 295 1.92 10.15 -8.78
C GLY A 295 3.41 10.46 -8.89
N PRO A 296 3.96 11.45 -8.15
CA PRO A 296 5.36 11.81 -8.24
C PRO A 296 6.30 10.68 -7.80
N PRO A 297 7.29 10.28 -8.63
CA PRO A 297 8.16 9.14 -8.36
C PRO A 297 9.23 9.45 -7.30
N LEU A 298 8.81 9.83 -6.12
CA LEU A 298 9.69 10.18 -4.99
C LEU A 298 9.08 9.79 -3.63
N ARG A 299 9.94 9.48 -2.67
CA ARG A 299 9.60 9.30 -1.27
C ARG A 299 10.51 10.14 -0.37
N LEU A 300 9.92 10.85 0.59
CA LEU A 300 10.63 11.61 1.62
C LEU A 300 9.90 11.44 2.96
N LEU A 301 10.61 10.99 3.98
CA LEU A 301 10.09 10.65 5.31
C LEU A 301 9.09 9.46 5.32
N SER A 302 9.13 8.64 4.27
CA SER A 302 8.53 7.31 4.18
C SER A 302 9.44 6.40 3.35
N ASN A 303 9.30 5.09 3.48
CA ASN A 303 10.14 4.12 2.76
C ASN A 303 9.31 3.32 1.76
N SER A 304 9.93 2.91 0.64
CA SER A 304 9.45 1.73 -0.08
C SER A 304 9.80 0.50 0.73
N GLU A 305 8.84 -0.39 1.00
CA GLU A 305 9.10 -1.53 1.88
C GLU A 305 8.46 -2.85 1.44
N VAL A 306 9.08 -3.92 1.89
CA VAL A 306 8.51 -5.26 2.02
C VAL A 306 8.31 -5.48 3.52
N MET A 307 7.07 -5.62 3.98
CA MET A 307 6.77 -5.86 5.39
C MET A 307 6.79 -7.37 5.67
N VAL A 308 7.53 -7.77 6.70
CA VAL A 308 7.60 -9.15 7.17
C VAL A 308 6.89 -9.25 8.51
N LEU A 309 5.88 -10.09 8.58
CA LEU A 309 5.15 -10.39 9.81
C LEU A 309 5.56 -11.78 10.31
N ASN A 310 6.30 -11.83 11.41
CA ASN A 310 6.55 -13.06 12.13
C ASN A 310 5.34 -13.32 13.02
N VAL A 311 4.42 -14.14 12.55
CA VAL A 311 3.18 -14.47 13.27
C VAL A 311 3.42 -15.67 14.15
N ARG A 312 3.24 -15.49 15.46
CA ARG A 312 3.27 -16.55 16.46
C ARG A 312 1.87 -16.94 16.87
N PHE A 313 1.58 -18.24 16.84
CA PHE A 313 0.33 -18.79 17.34
C PHE A 313 0.52 -19.25 18.79
N ALA A 314 -0.31 -18.74 19.70
CA ALA A 314 -0.23 -19.03 21.12
C ALA A 314 -1.57 -19.52 21.64
N ASP A 315 -1.53 -20.40 22.65
CA ASP A 315 -2.76 -20.83 23.32
C ASP A 315 -3.52 -19.63 23.89
N GLY A 316 -4.81 -19.57 23.66
CA GLY A 316 -5.68 -18.47 24.06
C GLY A 316 -5.98 -18.45 25.56
N ARG A 317 -4.94 -18.52 26.43
CA ARG A 317 -5.10 -18.33 27.87
C ARG A 317 -5.07 -16.87 28.26
#